data_7a4cb40a7f300886bc0ec51536045480
#
_entry.id   7a4cb40a7f300886bc0ec51536045480
#
_cell.length_a   1.000
_cell.length_b   1.000
_cell.length_c   1.000
_cell.angle_alpha   90.00
_cell.angle_beta   90.00
_cell.angle_gamma   90.00
#
_symmetry.space_group_name_H-M   'P 1'
#
loop_
_entity.id
_entity.type
_entity.pdbx_description
1 polymer ?
#
loop_
_entity_poly.entity_id
_entity_poly.type
_entity_poly.pdbx_seq_one_letter_code
_entity_poly.pdbx_strand_id
1 'polypeptide(L)'
;MQGRIIKSISNDYTVLCGNETYLCKGRGKLKFQNIKPMVGDIVELDEDFLIKEIHPRKNELIRPVISNVDQAYLITSLKHPNLDLNLLDKLLVIIEFNNIKPIICFTKTDLLTEMEKKEFEEVKNYYEKIGIKVFLNTEIEKIKESFKDNISVFTGQTGAGKSTLLNHLDPNLSLETNEISLALNRGKNTTTHVELLEIEGGWVADSPGFSDVYMDMTKEQIRDNMIEFEFYKEKCKYRDCMHYREDDCEIKRQVENGNIRKSRYENYLKFISR
;
A
#
# COMPACT_ATOMS: atom_id res chain seq x y z
N MET A 1 25.01 14.09 -10.68
CA MET A 1 23.67 14.72 -10.66
C MET A 1 22.71 13.83 -9.89
N GLN A 2 21.68 14.41 -9.25
CA GLN A 2 20.70 13.67 -8.46
C GLN A 2 19.45 13.38 -9.30
N GLY A 3 18.87 12.16 -9.13
CA GLY A 3 17.64 11.78 -9.80
C GLY A 3 16.89 10.68 -9.08
N ARG A 4 15.68 10.35 -9.57
CA ARG A 4 14.84 9.25 -9.07
C ARG A 4 14.81 8.11 -10.08
N ILE A 5 14.99 6.88 -9.61
CA ILE A 5 14.77 5.69 -10.44
C ILE A 5 13.26 5.54 -10.66
N ILE A 6 12.81 5.69 -11.91
CA ILE A 6 11.40 5.56 -12.29
C ILE A 6 11.09 4.22 -12.97
N LYS A 7 12.10 3.49 -13.46
CA LYS A 7 11.93 2.19 -14.10
C LYS A 7 13.15 1.32 -13.90
N SER A 8 12.93 0.02 -13.74
CA SER A 8 14.00 -0.98 -13.64
C SER A 8 13.70 -2.18 -14.53
N ILE A 9 14.63 -2.51 -15.40
CA ILE A 9 14.57 -3.71 -16.26
C ILE A 9 15.91 -4.45 -16.11
N SER A 10 15.89 -5.60 -15.46
CA SER A 10 17.10 -6.37 -15.15
C SER A 10 18.12 -5.54 -14.35
N ASN A 11 19.19 -5.05 -14.96
CA ASN A 11 20.22 -4.21 -14.35
C ASN A 11 20.29 -2.81 -14.98
N ASP A 12 19.33 -2.47 -15.83
CA ASP A 12 19.20 -1.15 -16.43
C ASP A 12 18.13 -0.35 -15.67
N TYR A 13 18.48 0.88 -15.34
CA TYR A 13 17.65 1.78 -14.55
C TYR A 13 17.38 3.04 -15.34
N THR A 14 16.12 3.42 -15.50
CA THR A 14 15.76 4.74 -16.01
C THR A 14 15.67 5.69 -14.83
N VAL A 15 16.52 6.72 -14.86
CA VAL A 15 16.62 7.75 -13.79
C VAL A 15 16.10 9.07 -14.34
N LEU A 16 15.14 9.66 -13.65
CA LEU A 16 14.64 10.99 -13.93
C LEU A 16 15.45 12.03 -13.14
N CYS A 17 16.12 12.95 -13.84
CA CYS A 17 16.86 14.07 -13.27
C CYS A 17 16.25 15.39 -13.80
N GLY A 18 15.51 16.10 -12.94
CA GLY A 18 14.69 17.22 -13.38
C GLY A 18 13.61 16.76 -14.38
N ASN A 19 13.68 17.24 -15.62
CA ASN A 19 12.74 16.86 -16.70
C ASN A 19 13.34 15.87 -17.72
N GLU A 20 14.55 15.40 -17.49
CA GLU A 20 15.25 14.51 -18.43
C GLU A 20 15.43 13.12 -17.85
N THR A 21 15.36 12.11 -18.70
CA THR A 21 15.55 10.71 -18.31
C THR A 21 16.84 10.15 -18.87
N TYR A 22 17.57 9.40 -18.05
CA TYR A 22 18.83 8.77 -18.40
C TYR A 22 18.77 7.26 -18.15
N LEU A 23 19.32 6.49 -19.10
CA LEU A 23 19.49 5.05 -18.94
C LEU A 23 20.81 4.79 -18.21
N CYS A 24 20.72 4.24 -17.01
CA CYS A 24 21.82 4.11 -16.06
C CYS A 24 22.09 2.66 -15.69
N LYS A 25 23.32 2.38 -15.24
CA LYS A 25 23.71 1.12 -14.62
C LYS A 25 24.29 1.36 -13.24
N GLY A 26 24.17 0.37 -12.35
CA GLY A 26 24.83 0.44 -11.04
C GLY A 26 26.36 0.28 -11.15
N ARG A 27 27.12 1.13 -10.46
CA ARG A 27 28.57 0.94 -10.31
C ARG A 27 28.91 -0.36 -9.59
N GLY A 28 30.04 -0.97 -9.93
CA GLY A 28 30.52 -2.20 -9.30
C GLY A 28 30.62 -2.13 -7.76
N LYS A 29 30.92 -0.93 -7.21
CA LYS A 29 30.97 -0.68 -5.76
C LYS A 29 29.64 -0.95 -5.03
N LEU A 30 28.49 -0.68 -5.66
CA LEU A 30 27.15 -0.98 -5.08
C LEU A 30 26.95 -2.49 -4.92
N LYS A 31 27.51 -3.30 -5.82
CA LYS A 31 27.49 -4.77 -5.70
C LYS A 31 28.29 -5.27 -4.48
N PHE A 32 29.40 -4.62 -4.14
CA PHE A 32 30.18 -4.97 -2.94
C PHE A 32 29.47 -4.60 -1.64
N GLN A 33 28.60 -3.59 -1.65
CA GLN A 33 27.80 -3.18 -0.49
C GLN A 33 26.51 -3.98 -0.34
N ASN A 34 26.22 -4.92 -1.25
CA ASN A 34 24.99 -5.70 -1.31
C ASN A 34 23.70 -4.84 -1.41
N ILE A 35 23.82 -3.60 -1.86
CA ILE A 35 22.69 -2.68 -2.04
C ILE A 35 22.26 -2.73 -3.50
N LYS A 36 21.05 -3.23 -3.74
CA LYS A 36 20.45 -3.25 -5.08
C LYS A 36 19.60 -2.00 -5.28
N PRO A 37 19.85 -1.20 -6.35
CA PRO A 37 18.95 -0.10 -6.69
C PRO A 37 17.55 -0.63 -7.01
N MET A 38 16.52 0.12 -6.62
CA MET A 38 15.12 -0.21 -6.91
C MET A 38 14.35 1.03 -7.34
N VAL A 39 13.23 0.82 -7.99
CA VAL A 39 12.32 1.90 -8.38
C VAL A 39 11.91 2.70 -7.16
N GLY A 40 11.87 4.02 -7.28
CA GLY A 40 11.61 4.94 -6.18
C GLY A 40 12.88 5.49 -5.49
N ASP A 41 14.06 4.85 -5.65
CA ASP A 41 15.30 5.33 -5.06
C ASP A 41 15.69 6.71 -5.58
N ILE A 42 16.18 7.55 -4.69
CA ILE A 42 16.92 8.76 -5.02
C ILE A 42 18.39 8.40 -5.13
N VAL A 43 18.99 8.73 -6.26
CA VAL A 43 20.36 8.31 -6.59
C VAL A 43 21.22 9.47 -7.05
N GLU A 44 22.53 9.33 -6.84
CA GLU A 44 23.55 10.20 -7.44
C GLU A 44 24.15 9.51 -8.66
N LEU A 45 24.15 10.21 -9.80
CA LEU A 45 24.82 9.78 -11.03
C LEU A 45 26.19 10.46 -11.16
N ASP A 46 27.16 9.73 -11.71
CA ASP A 46 28.44 10.31 -12.14
C ASP A 46 28.38 10.88 -13.58
N GLU A 47 29.51 11.29 -14.12
CA GLU A 47 29.63 11.88 -15.47
C GLU A 47 29.32 10.86 -16.59
N ASP A 48 29.48 9.56 -16.31
CA ASP A 48 29.19 8.46 -17.24
C ASP A 48 27.77 7.89 -17.06
N PHE A 49 26.88 8.59 -16.35
CA PHE A 49 25.53 8.17 -16.00
C PHE A 49 25.46 6.83 -15.23
N LEU A 50 26.49 6.50 -14.44
CA LEU A 50 26.45 5.35 -13.56
C LEU A 50 25.91 5.76 -12.19
N ILE A 51 25.08 4.91 -11.59
CA ILE A 51 24.60 5.11 -10.22
C ILE A 51 25.77 4.94 -9.26
N LYS A 52 26.20 6.05 -8.65
CA LYS A 52 27.32 6.13 -7.74
C LYS A 52 26.91 5.87 -6.29
N GLU A 53 25.75 6.39 -5.90
CA GLU A 53 25.23 6.35 -4.54
C GLU A 53 23.72 6.26 -4.56
N ILE A 54 23.16 5.60 -3.54
CA ILE A 54 21.72 5.54 -3.27
C ILE A 54 21.49 6.24 -1.94
N HIS A 55 20.61 7.23 -1.92
CA HIS A 55 20.24 7.93 -0.69
C HIS A 55 19.45 7.02 0.26
N PRO A 56 19.47 7.31 1.58
CA PRO A 56 18.68 6.54 2.55
C PRO A 56 17.22 6.46 2.16
N ARG A 57 16.67 5.25 2.18
CA ARG A 57 15.26 4.99 1.92
C ARG A 57 14.44 5.30 3.17
N LYS A 58 13.28 5.95 3.02
CA LYS A 58 12.31 6.08 4.13
C LYS A 58 11.57 4.76 4.41
N ASN A 59 11.35 3.96 3.37
CA ASN A 59 10.79 2.61 3.42
C ASN A 59 11.13 1.84 2.15
N GLU A 60 10.91 0.54 2.17
CA GLU A 60 11.04 -0.34 1.01
C GLU A 60 10.04 -1.48 1.08
N LEU A 61 9.52 -1.87 -0.07
CA LEU A 61 8.66 -3.04 -0.23
C LEU A 61 9.39 -4.11 -1.03
N ILE A 62 9.21 -5.36 -0.61
CA ILE A 62 9.78 -6.53 -1.30
C ILE A 62 8.89 -6.94 -2.49
N ARG A 63 7.59 -6.69 -2.39
CA ARG A 63 6.58 -6.96 -3.43
C ARG A 63 5.51 -5.88 -3.40
N PRO A 64 5.46 -5.01 -4.41
CA PRO A 64 6.45 -4.84 -5.49
C PRO A 64 7.81 -4.38 -4.96
N VAL A 65 8.88 -4.59 -5.73
CA VAL A 65 10.23 -4.12 -5.35
C VAL A 65 10.30 -2.62 -5.61
N ILE A 66 9.98 -1.82 -4.61
CA ILE A 66 9.90 -0.37 -4.70
C ILE A 66 10.30 0.27 -3.37
N SER A 67 10.89 1.45 -3.41
CA SER A 67 11.28 2.25 -2.25
C SER A 67 10.61 3.61 -2.21
N ASN A 68 10.70 4.27 -1.07
CA ASN A 68 10.25 5.64 -0.86
C ASN A 68 8.76 5.87 -1.16
N VAL A 69 7.92 4.86 -0.90
CA VAL A 69 6.47 4.96 -1.08
C VAL A 69 5.86 5.88 -0.03
N ASP A 70 4.98 6.79 -0.45
CA ASP A 70 4.29 7.74 0.43
C ASP A 70 2.98 7.17 0.93
N GLN A 71 2.22 6.55 0.04
CA GLN A 71 0.87 6.09 0.34
C GLN A 71 0.49 4.81 -0.42
N ALA A 72 -0.40 4.03 0.17
CA ALA A 72 -0.93 2.82 -0.44
C ALA A 72 -2.45 2.87 -0.51
N TYR A 73 -2.98 2.74 -1.72
CA TYR A 73 -4.41 2.63 -1.97
C TYR A 73 -4.87 1.18 -1.83
N LEU A 74 -5.69 0.91 -0.82
CA LEU A 74 -6.32 -0.39 -0.59
C LEU A 74 -7.67 -0.40 -1.31
N ILE A 75 -7.66 -0.90 -2.55
CA ILE A 75 -8.87 -0.99 -3.37
C ILE A 75 -9.72 -2.15 -2.89
N THR A 76 -10.87 -1.82 -2.32
CA THR A 76 -11.72 -2.75 -1.61
C THR A 76 -13.12 -2.76 -2.22
N SER A 77 -13.49 -3.89 -2.85
CA SER A 77 -14.82 -4.06 -3.43
C SER A 77 -15.85 -4.37 -2.35
N LEU A 78 -17.04 -3.80 -2.50
CA LEU A 78 -18.19 -4.10 -1.63
C LEU A 78 -19.01 -5.28 -2.15
N LYS A 79 -18.98 -5.52 -3.47
CA LYS A 79 -19.71 -6.60 -4.15
C LYS A 79 -18.86 -7.16 -5.30
N HIS A 80 -18.89 -8.47 -5.50
CA HIS A 80 -18.24 -9.15 -6.65
C HIS A 80 -16.79 -8.72 -6.92
N PRO A 81 -15.83 -9.01 -6.01
CA PRO A 81 -15.95 -9.83 -4.80
C PRO A 81 -16.56 -9.07 -3.61
N ASN A 82 -17.13 -9.82 -2.67
CA ASN A 82 -17.71 -9.24 -1.46
C ASN A 82 -16.60 -8.61 -0.58
N LEU A 83 -17.02 -7.66 0.26
CA LEU A 83 -16.15 -7.01 1.23
C LEU A 83 -15.49 -8.05 2.16
N ASP A 84 -14.17 -8.09 2.13
CA ASP A 84 -13.35 -8.92 3.01
C ASP A 84 -12.61 -8.03 4.03
N LEU A 85 -13.22 -7.84 5.20
CA LEU A 85 -12.62 -7.04 6.27
C LEU A 85 -11.35 -7.70 6.85
N ASN A 86 -11.20 -9.02 6.75
CA ASN A 86 -9.98 -9.67 7.22
C ASN A 86 -8.80 -9.35 6.32
N LEU A 87 -8.99 -9.39 5.00
CA LEU A 87 -7.97 -8.99 4.05
C LEU A 87 -7.65 -7.50 4.17
N LEU A 88 -8.65 -6.64 4.27
CA LEU A 88 -8.48 -5.20 4.43
C LEU A 88 -7.66 -4.89 5.70
N ASP A 89 -8.02 -5.46 6.83
CA ASP A 89 -7.34 -5.27 8.10
C ASP A 89 -5.90 -5.79 8.07
N LYS A 90 -5.66 -6.92 7.40
CA LYS A 90 -4.33 -7.48 7.20
C LYS A 90 -3.44 -6.54 6.39
N LEU A 91 -3.97 -6.00 5.29
CA LEU A 91 -3.24 -5.05 4.45
C LEU A 91 -2.92 -3.75 5.21
N LEU A 92 -3.86 -3.24 6.00
CA LEU A 92 -3.63 -2.07 6.86
C LEU A 92 -2.45 -2.27 7.79
N VAL A 93 -2.41 -3.39 8.53
CA VAL A 93 -1.30 -3.69 9.46
C VAL A 93 0.05 -3.75 8.72
N ILE A 94 0.08 -4.35 7.53
CA ILE A 94 1.32 -4.47 6.74
C ILE A 94 1.77 -3.09 6.21
N ILE A 95 0.85 -2.26 5.77
CA ILE A 95 1.15 -0.91 5.25
C ILE A 95 1.67 -0.01 6.38
N GLU A 96 1.05 -0.06 7.55
CA GLU A 96 1.53 0.66 8.74
C GLU A 96 2.92 0.19 9.18
N PHE A 97 3.15 -1.12 9.22
CA PHE A 97 4.46 -1.70 9.55
C PHE A 97 5.59 -1.19 8.64
N ASN A 98 5.28 -0.91 7.38
CA ASN A 98 6.23 -0.36 6.42
C ASN A 98 6.31 1.18 6.45
N ASN A 99 5.68 1.86 7.41
CA ASN A 99 5.62 3.31 7.51
C ASN A 99 5.08 3.97 6.22
N ILE A 100 4.05 3.37 5.63
CA ILE A 100 3.35 3.85 4.44
C ILE A 100 1.96 4.29 4.86
N LYS A 101 1.50 5.45 4.38
CA LYS A 101 0.17 5.96 4.71
C LYS A 101 -0.92 5.15 4.01
N PRO A 102 -1.83 4.48 4.72
CA PRO A 102 -2.94 3.76 4.10
C PRO A 102 -4.03 4.71 3.64
N ILE A 103 -4.63 4.41 2.50
CA ILE A 103 -5.84 5.04 1.98
C ILE A 103 -6.78 3.93 1.52
N ILE A 104 -7.98 3.88 2.05
CA ILE A 104 -8.98 2.92 1.60
C ILE A 104 -9.76 3.55 0.44
N CYS A 105 -9.93 2.81 -0.65
CA CYS A 105 -10.81 3.21 -1.74
C CYS A 105 -11.87 2.12 -1.95
N PHE A 106 -13.11 2.40 -1.54
CA PHE A 106 -14.22 1.49 -1.76
C PHE A 106 -14.77 1.60 -3.16
N THR A 107 -15.07 0.45 -3.76
CA THR A 107 -15.58 0.34 -5.12
C THR A 107 -16.93 -0.39 -5.17
N LYS A 108 -17.66 -0.21 -6.27
CA LYS A 108 -18.94 -0.89 -6.53
C LYS A 108 -20.04 -0.57 -5.50
N THR A 109 -20.02 0.66 -5.00
CA THR A 109 -21.06 1.18 -4.08
C THR A 109 -22.45 1.22 -4.73
N ASP A 110 -22.49 1.33 -6.06
CA ASP A 110 -23.69 1.31 -6.90
C ASP A 110 -24.46 -0.03 -6.83
N LEU A 111 -23.79 -1.11 -6.45
CA LEU A 111 -24.38 -2.44 -6.33
C LEU A 111 -25.03 -2.71 -4.96
N LEU A 112 -24.95 -1.78 -4.02
CA LEU A 112 -25.50 -1.94 -2.68
C LEU A 112 -27.00 -1.65 -2.64
N THR A 113 -27.74 -2.48 -1.91
CA THR A 113 -29.12 -2.17 -1.50
C THR A 113 -29.12 -1.08 -0.41
N GLU A 114 -30.26 -0.47 -0.15
CA GLU A 114 -30.39 0.58 0.87
C GLU A 114 -30.02 0.10 2.29
N MET A 115 -30.28 -1.16 2.60
CA MET A 115 -29.87 -1.75 3.89
C MET A 115 -28.34 -1.91 3.96
N GLU A 116 -27.73 -2.43 2.91
CA GLU A 116 -26.28 -2.61 2.83
C GLU A 116 -25.52 -1.28 2.82
N LYS A 117 -26.10 -0.21 2.27
CA LYS A 117 -25.53 1.14 2.35
C LYS A 117 -25.39 1.62 3.79
N LYS A 118 -26.36 1.34 4.66
CA LYS A 118 -26.29 1.69 6.07
C LYS A 118 -25.15 0.95 6.79
N GLU A 119 -25.05 -0.36 6.56
CA GLU A 119 -23.99 -1.18 7.12
C GLU A 119 -22.60 -0.73 6.60
N PHE A 120 -22.52 -0.38 5.34
CA PHE A 120 -21.32 0.15 4.72
C PHE A 120 -20.89 1.51 5.35
N GLU A 121 -21.84 2.43 5.57
CA GLU A 121 -21.54 3.71 6.21
C GLU A 121 -20.98 3.52 7.63
N GLU A 122 -21.43 2.55 8.39
CA GLU A 122 -20.85 2.21 9.69
C GLU A 122 -19.38 1.74 9.56
N VAL A 123 -19.09 0.92 8.55
CA VAL A 123 -17.73 0.45 8.26
C VAL A 123 -16.83 1.62 7.87
N LYS A 124 -17.28 2.44 6.92
CA LYS A 124 -16.55 3.62 6.42
C LYS A 124 -16.25 4.59 7.56
N ASN A 125 -17.28 5.00 8.32
CA ASN A 125 -17.14 5.93 9.45
C ASN A 125 -16.17 5.39 10.52
N TYR A 126 -16.11 4.08 10.72
CA TYR A 126 -15.15 3.51 11.65
C TYR A 126 -13.71 3.71 11.19
N TYR A 127 -13.37 3.42 9.93
CA TYR A 127 -12.02 3.63 9.42
C TYR A 127 -11.63 5.12 9.39
N GLU A 128 -12.56 6.01 9.05
CA GLU A 128 -12.33 7.46 9.14
C GLU A 128 -12.08 7.91 10.58
N LYS A 129 -12.84 7.39 11.54
CA LYS A 129 -12.68 7.69 12.99
C LYS A 129 -11.30 7.30 13.53
N ILE A 130 -10.71 6.22 13.04
CA ILE A 130 -9.35 5.81 13.44
C ILE A 130 -8.24 6.50 12.64
N GLY A 131 -8.58 7.50 11.80
CA GLY A 131 -7.63 8.35 11.10
C GLY A 131 -7.24 7.88 9.70
N ILE A 132 -7.87 6.84 9.17
CA ILE A 132 -7.62 6.36 7.81
C ILE A 132 -8.40 7.20 6.82
N LYS A 133 -7.74 7.70 5.78
CA LYS A 133 -8.41 8.40 4.68
C LYS A 133 -9.22 7.41 3.84
N VAL A 134 -10.49 7.72 3.61
CA VAL A 134 -11.39 6.86 2.84
C VAL A 134 -11.89 7.63 1.62
N PHE A 135 -11.88 6.96 0.45
CA PHE A 135 -12.50 7.44 -0.77
C PHE A 135 -13.51 6.42 -1.31
N LEU A 136 -14.46 6.93 -2.09
CA LEU A 136 -15.24 6.12 -3.01
C LEU A 136 -14.61 6.22 -4.40
N ASN A 137 -14.67 5.16 -5.18
CA ASN A 137 -14.12 5.17 -6.56
C ASN A 137 -14.79 6.18 -7.51
N THR A 138 -15.88 6.81 -7.09
CA THR A 138 -16.55 7.91 -7.80
C THR A 138 -15.96 9.29 -7.51
N GLU A 139 -15.11 9.42 -6.49
CA GLU A 139 -14.50 10.69 -6.07
C GLU A 139 -13.17 10.95 -6.82
N ILE A 140 -13.20 10.82 -8.16
CA ILE A 140 -12.02 10.83 -9.03
C ILE A 140 -11.13 12.06 -8.79
N GLU A 141 -11.70 13.26 -8.73
CA GLU A 141 -10.92 14.49 -8.58
C GLU A 141 -10.20 14.55 -7.22
N LYS A 142 -10.86 14.14 -6.14
CA LYS A 142 -10.22 14.08 -4.81
C LYS A 142 -9.10 13.03 -4.75
N ILE A 143 -9.27 11.90 -5.47
CA ILE A 143 -8.24 10.87 -5.59
C ILE A 143 -7.05 11.42 -6.36
N LYS A 144 -7.26 12.12 -7.49
CA LYS A 144 -6.23 12.78 -8.28
C LYS A 144 -5.43 13.79 -7.45
N GLU A 145 -6.11 14.69 -6.77
CA GLU A 145 -5.47 15.68 -5.89
C GLU A 145 -4.56 15.04 -4.84
N SER A 146 -4.91 13.84 -4.37
CA SER A 146 -4.13 13.14 -3.35
C SER A 146 -2.84 12.50 -3.87
N PHE A 147 -2.63 12.42 -5.20
CA PHE A 147 -1.37 11.91 -5.78
C PHE A 147 -0.25 12.94 -5.78
N LYS A 148 -0.60 14.23 -5.80
CA LYS A 148 0.38 15.31 -5.93
C LYS A 148 1.52 15.14 -4.93
N ASP A 149 2.76 15.17 -5.46
CA ASP A 149 4.01 15.04 -4.72
C ASP A 149 4.20 13.70 -3.98
N ASN A 150 3.35 12.67 -4.24
CA ASN A 150 3.41 11.37 -3.58
C ASN A 150 3.75 10.24 -4.55
N ILE A 151 4.47 9.23 -4.04
CA ILE A 151 4.57 7.92 -4.68
C ILE A 151 3.48 7.03 -4.09
N SER A 152 2.56 6.59 -4.95
CA SER A 152 1.40 5.78 -4.59
C SER A 152 1.53 4.37 -5.12
N VAL A 153 1.19 3.37 -4.30
CA VAL A 153 1.03 1.98 -4.72
C VAL A 153 -0.42 1.57 -4.60
N PHE A 154 -0.87 0.65 -5.46
CA PHE A 154 -2.23 0.13 -5.44
C PHE A 154 -2.23 -1.34 -5.05
N THR A 155 -3.03 -1.68 -4.05
CA THR A 155 -3.22 -3.05 -3.57
C THR A 155 -4.68 -3.35 -3.38
N GLY A 156 -5.01 -4.60 -3.18
CA GLY A 156 -6.39 -5.03 -2.91
C GLY A 156 -6.74 -6.32 -3.64
N GLN A 157 -7.93 -6.79 -3.36
CA GLN A 157 -8.46 -8.05 -3.86
C GLN A 157 -8.50 -8.07 -5.39
N THR A 158 -8.24 -9.26 -5.99
CA THR A 158 -8.44 -9.47 -7.43
C THR A 158 -9.91 -9.18 -7.80
N GLY A 159 -10.13 -8.47 -8.90
CA GLY A 159 -11.49 -8.06 -9.31
C GLY A 159 -12.09 -6.91 -8.49
N ALA A 160 -11.35 -6.28 -7.58
CA ALA A 160 -11.83 -5.14 -6.79
C ALA A 160 -11.97 -3.83 -7.60
N GLY A 161 -11.54 -3.79 -8.87
CA GLY A 161 -11.69 -2.62 -9.73
C GLY A 161 -10.46 -1.71 -9.80
N LYS A 162 -9.26 -2.21 -9.46
CA LYS A 162 -8.00 -1.45 -9.57
C LYS A 162 -7.75 -0.87 -10.97
N SER A 163 -7.75 -1.72 -12.00
CA SER A 163 -7.52 -1.29 -13.40
C SER A 163 -8.60 -0.32 -13.88
N THR A 164 -9.85 -0.54 -13.49
CA THR A 164 -10.96 0.36 -13.80
C THR A 164 -10.74 1.74 -13.20
N LEU A 165 -10.34 1.80 -11.91
CA LEU A 165 -10.04 3.06 -11.24
C LEU A 165 -8.86 3.77 -11.91
N LEU A 166 -7.76 3.07 -12.18
CA LEU A 166 -6.58 3.64 -12.85
C LEU A 166 -6.91 4.18 -14.24
N ASN A 167 -7.72 3.47 -15.03
CA ASN A 167 -8.17 3.97 -16.35
C ASN A 167 -9.09 5.21 -16.25
N HIS A 168 -9.84 5.37 -15.14
CA HIS A 168 -10.61 6.59 -14.91
C HIS A 168 -9.70 7.76 -14.48
N LEU A 169 -8.61 7.46 -13.77
CA LEU A 169 -7.65 8.47 -13.33
C LEU A 169 -6.80 8.98 -14.51
N ASP A 170 -6.35 8.06 -15.37
CA ASP A 170 -5.66 8.38 -16.62
C ASP A 170 -6.13 7.44 -17.75
N PRO A 171 -6.97 7.95 -18.68
CA PRO A 171 -7.45 7.18 -19.84
C PRO A 171 -6.34 6.68 -20.78
N ASN A 172 -5.16 7.29 -20.75
CA ASN A 172 -4.05 6.89 -21.61
C ASN A 172 -3.38 5.58 -21.14
N LEU A 173 -3.59 5.16 -19.90
CA LEU A 173 -3.04 3.91 -19.37
C LEU A 173 -3.58 2.69 -20.08
N SER A 174 -4.83 2.73 -20.58
CA SER A 174 -5.48 1.66 -21.36
C SER A 174 -5.30 0.26 -20.75
N LEU A 175 -5.38 0.16 -19.42
CA LEU A 175 -5.22 -1.10 -18.69
C LEU A 175 -6.40 -2.04 -18.99
N GLU A 176 -6.12 -3.31 -19.27
CA GLU A 176 -7.18 -4.30 -19.44
C GLU A 176 -7.94 -4.53 -18.13
N THR A 177 -9.27 -4.46 -18.19
CA THR A 177 -10.15 -4.54 -17.01
C THR A 177 -10.50 -5.97 -16.58
N ASN A 178 -10.09 -6.98 -17.34
CA ASN A 178 -10.30 -8.40 -17.02
C ASN A 178 -9.05 -8.98 -16.35
N GLU A 179 -9.22 -9.37 -15.11
CA GLU A 179 -8.42 -10.36 -14.33
C GLU A 179 -6.95 -10.54 -14.68
N ILE A 180 -6.23 -9.52 -14.95
CA ILE A 180 -4.78 -9.73 -15.00
C ILE A 180 -4.16 -8.45 -14.47
N SER A 181 -3.48 -8.58 -13.34
CA SER A 181 -2.29 -7.77 -13.13
C SER A 181 -1.39 -7.99 -14.34
N LEU A 182 -1.60 -7.23 -15.36
CA LEU A 182 -0.80 -7.30 -16.57
C LEU A 182 0.49 -6.53 -16.31
N ALA A 183 1.47 -7.30 -15.90
CA ALA A 183 2.60 -7.34 -16.80
C ALA A 183 2.04 -7.59 -18.21
N LEU A 184 2.04 -6.55 -19.03
CA LEU A 184 1.79 -6.64 -20.47
C LEU A 184 2.20 -8.01 -20.99
N ASN A 185 1.29 -8.68 -21.68
CA ASN A 185 1.43 -9.90 -22.43
C ASN A 185 2.74 -9.97 -23.22
N ARG A 186 3.86 -10.15 -22.53
CA ARG A 186 5.18 -10.41 -23.08
C ARG A 186 5.74 -11.62 -22.37
N GLY A 187 5.43 -12.79 -22.94
CA GLY A 187 6.19 -14.02 -22.81
C GLY A 187 6.40 -14.52 -21.36
N LYS A 188 6.02 -15.76 -21.13
CA LYS A 188 6.38 -16.60 -19.99
C LYS A 188 7.83 -16.40 -19.54
N ASN A 189 8.11 -15.37 -18.74
CA ASN A 189 9.28 -15.30 -17.88
C ASN A 189 9.00 -14.24 -16.81
N THR A 190 8.98 -14.65 -15.58
CA THR A 190 8.74 -13.94 -14.33
C THR A 190 9.76 -12.82 -14.07
N THR A 191 9.72 -11.74 -14.80
CA THR A 191 10.47 -10.53 -14.45
C THR A 191 9.44 -9.48 -14.07
N THR A 192 9.29 -9.28 -12.78
CA THR A 192 8.43 -8.25 -12.19
C THR A 192 9.01 -6.88 -12.54
N HIS A 193 8.53 -6.26 -13.61
CA HIS A 193 8.88 -4.89 -13.92
C HIS A 193 8.02 -3.98 -13.05
N VAL A 194 8.66 -3.07 -12.34
CA VAL A 194 8.03 -1.96 -11.65
C VAL A 194 8.38 -0.71 -12.40
N GLU A 195 7.39 0.12 -12.68
CA GLU A 195 7.55 1.41 -13.32
C GLU A 195 6.70 2.45 -12.58
N LEU A 196 7.22 3.65 -12.41
CA LEU A 196 6.48 4.80 -11.90
C LEU A 196 5.89 5.56 -13.08
N LEU A 197 4.58 5.68 -13.08
CA LEU A 197 3.82 6.48 -14.03
C LEU A 197 3.47 7.82 -13.38
N GLU A 198 3.69 8.91 -14.08
CA GLU A 198 3.33 10.24 -13.59
C GLU A 198 1.83 10.46 -13.80
N ILE A 199 1.10 10.78 -12.72
CA ILE A 199 -0.32 11.11 -12.74
C ILE A 199 -0.55 12.32 -11.86
N GLU A 200 -1.07 13.42 -12.42
CA GLU A 200 -1.46 14.66 -11.69
C GLU A 200 -0.36 15.19 -10.75
N GLY A 201 0.89 15.19 -11.21
CA GLY A 201 2.04 15.69 -10.44
C GLY A 201 2.49 14.78 -9.30
N GLY A 202 2.06 13.53 -9.29
CA GLY A 202 2.52 12.46 -8.41
C GLY A 202 2.91 11.22 -9.20
N TRP A 203 3.29 10.16 -8.50
CA TRP A 203 3.75 8.92 -9.10
C TRP A 203 2.89 7.74 -8.67
N VAL A 204 2.50 6.92 -9.62
CA VAL A 204 1.80 5.66 -9.37
C VAL A 204 2.67 4.50 -9.82
N ALA A 205 2.91 3.55 -8.93
CA ALA A 205 3.63 2.34 -9.30
C ALA A 205 2.72 1.39 -10.09
N ASP A 206 3.10 1.17 -11.35
CA ASP A 206 2.55 0.05 -12.12
C ASP A 206 3.24 -1.23 -11.68
N SER A 207 2.54 -2.01 -10.90
CA SER A 207 3.06 -3.27 -10.39
C SER A 207 1.93 -4.27 -10.17
N PRO A 208 2.18 -5.57 -10.40
CA PRO A 208 1.23 -6.60 -9.97
C PRO A 208 1.02 -6.48 -8.47
N GLY A 209 -0.24 -6.28 -8.09
CA GLY A 209 -0.64 -5.91 -6.74
C GLY A 209 -0.16 -6.87 -5.65
N PHE A 210 -0.24 -6.41 -4.41
CA PHE A 210 -0.06 -7.17 -3.17
C PHE A 210 -1.10 -8.29 -2.99
N SER A 211 -1.44 -9.07 -4.03
CA SER A 211 -2.51 -10.08 -3.92
C SER A 211 -2.14 -11.24 -2.99
N ASP A 212 -0.85 -11.52 -2.84
CA ASP A 212 -0.33 -12.59 -1.98
C ASP A 212 0.55 -12.02 -0.85
N VAL A 213 -0.04 -11.19 0.00
CA VAL A 213 0.73 -10.59 1.09
C VAL A 213 0.86 -11.60 2.23
N TYR A 214 2.04 -12.19 2.33
CA TYR A 214 2.42 -12.95 3.51
C TYR A 214 2.75 -11.98 4.64
N MET A 215 2.13 -12.17 5.80
CA MET A 215 2.40 -11.37 6.99
C MET A 215 3.59 -12.01 7.73
N ASP A 216 4.80 -11.60 7.36
CA ASP A 216 6.04 -12.01 8.03
C ASP A 216 6.37 -11.01 9.15
N MET A 217 5.58 -11.06 10.21
CA MET A 217 5.65 -10.14 11.33
C MET A 217 5.54 -10.90 12.64
N THR A 218 6.24 -10.44 13.69
CA THR A 218 6.05 -10.98 15.04
C THR A 218 4.70 -10.53 15.60
N LYS A 219 4.23 -11.19 16.65
CA LYS A 219 2.94 -10.85 17.30
C LYS A 219 2.96 -9.43 17.87
N GLU A 220 4.09 -9.00 18.38
CA GLU A 220 4.33 -7.65 18.89
C GLU A 220 4.27 -6.62 17.76
N GLN A 221 4.91 -6.90 16.62
CA GLN A 221 4.83 -6.04 15.45
C GLN A 221 3.40 -5.90 14.92
N ILE A 222 2.61 -7.00 14.92
CA ILE A 222 1.20 -6.94 14.53
C ILE A 222 0.42 -6.06 15.51
N ARG A 223 0.60 -6.27 16.83
CA ARG A 223 -0.03 -5.44 17.88
C ARG A 223 0.28 -3.96 17.70
N ASP A 224 1.55 -3.63 17.50
CA ASP A 224 2.03 -2.25 17.46
C ASP A 224 1.62 -1.53 16.17
N ASN A 225 1.12 -2.25 15.16
CA ASN A 225 0.61 -1.70 13.91
C ASN A 225 -0.92 -1.81 13.76
N MET A 226 -1.63 -2.07 14.86
CA MET A 226 -3.07 -1.85 14.95
C MET A 226 -3.33 -0.38 15.33
N ILE A 227 -3.60 0.47 14.34
CA ILE A 227 -3.68 1.95 14.47
C ILE A 227 -4.49 2.38 15.68
N GLU A 228 -5.67 1.79 15.87
CA GLU A 228 -6.58 2.16 16.95
C GLU A 228 -6.10 1.76 18.34
N PHE A 229 -5.15 0.82 18.47
CA PHE A 229 -4.60 0.43 19.76
C PHE A 229 -3.73 1.54 20.35
N GLU A 230 -3.09 2.36 19.53
CA GLU A 230 -2.32 3.53 19.97
C GLU A 230 -3.12 4.48 20.86
N PHE A 231 -4.42 4.64 20.61
CA PHE A 231 -5.28 5.57 21.37
C PHE A 231 -5.53 5.12 22.81
N TYR A 232 -5.33 3.83 23.10
CA TYR A 232 -5.77 3.24 24.36
C TYR A 232 -4.72 2.41 25.10
N LYS A 233 -3.66 1.94 24.42
CA LYS A 233 -2.67 1.00 24.96
C LYS A 233 -2.02 1.47 26.26
N GLU A 234 -1.76 2.79 26.39
CA GLU A 234 -1.14 3.39 27.58
C GLU A 234 -1.98 3.24 28.85
N LYS A 235 -3.28 2.93 28.72
CA LYS A 235 -4.22 2.69 29.84
C LYS A 235 -4.31 1.23 30.24
N CYS A 236 -3.60 0.33 29.55
CA CYS A 236 -3.52 -1.06 29.97
C CYS A 236 -2.73 -1.21 31.27
N LYS A 237 -3.10 -2.17 32.10
CA LYS A 237 -2.40 -2.47 33.35
C LYS A 237 -0.93 -2.90 33.15
N TYR A 238 -0.68 -3.64 32.07
CA TYR A 238 0.65 -4.18 31.75
C TYR A 238 1.23 -3.41 30.58
N ARG A 239 2.49 -3.03 30.67
CA ARG A 239 3.18 -2.25 29.65
C ARG A 239 3.40 -3.04 28.34
N ASP A 240 3.55 -4.35 28.45
CA ASP A 240 3.74 -5.30 27.36
C ASP A 240 2.47 -6.08 27.00
N CYS A 241 1.30 -5.52 27.35
CA CYS A 241 0.00 -6.14 27.12
C CYS A 241 -0.19 -6.52 25.65
N MET A 242 -0.46 -7.80 25.41
CA MET A 242 -0.77 -8.31 24.07
C MET A 242 -2.25 -8.22 23.73
N HIS A 243 -3.07 -7.67 24.65
CA HIS A 243 -4.52 -7.47 24.47
C HIS A 243 -5.28 -8.75 24.13
N TYR A 244 -4.78 -9.89 24.59
CA TYR A 244 -5.35 -11.21 24.28
C TYR A 244 -5.85 -11.93 25.53
N ARG A 245 -4.96 -12.28 26.44
CA ARG A 245 -5.28 -13.08 27.63
C ARG A 245 -5.40 -12.27 28.91
N GLU A 246 -4.86 -11.07 28.92
CA GLU A 246 -4.79 -10.19 30.08
C GLU A 246 -6.20 -9.79 30.55
N ASP A 247 -6.49 -9.97 31.83
CA ASP A 247 -7.83 -9.71 32.38
C ASP A 247 -8.16 -8.21 32.43
N ASP A 248 -7.18 -7.36 32.73
CA ASP A 248 -7.35 -5.92 32.92
C ASP A 248 -6.80 -5.13 31.73
N CYS A 249 -7.38 -5.38 30.56
CA CYS A 249 -6.92 -4.83 29.28
C CYS A 249 -7.87 -3.72 28.79
N GLU A 250 -7.32 -2.52 28.59
CA GLU A 250 -8.10 -1.38 28.09
C GLU A 250 -8.61 -1.61 26.67
N ILE A 251 -7.81 -2.25 25.79
CA ILE A 251 -8.26 -2.55 24.41
C ILE A 251 -9.51 -3.43 24.43
N LYS A 252 -9.55 -4.49 25.25
CA LYS A 252 -10.75 -5.34 25.39
C LYS A 252 -11.96 -4.53 25.87
N ARG A 253 -11.75 -3.64 26.86
CA ARG A 253 -12.80 -2.74 27.35
C ARG A 253 -13.32 -1.80 26.26
N GLN A 254 -12.44 -1.30 25.41
CA GLN A 254 -12.84 -0.44 24.28
C GLN A 254 -13.57 -1.21 23.16
N VAL A 255 -13.30 -2.51 23.00
CA VAL A 255 -14.10 -3.39 22.12
C VAL A 255 -15.53 -3.57 22.70
N GLU A 256 -15.65 -3.83 24.02
CA GLU A 256 -16.95 -3.96 24.69
C GLU A 256 -17.77 -2.66 24.61
N ASN A 257 -17.12 -1.50 24.73
CA ASN A 257 -17.75 -0.19 24.62
C ASN A 257 -18.06 0.23 23.17
N GLY A 258 -17.67 -0.57 22.15
CA GLY A 258 -17.88 -0.26 20.74
C GLY A 258 -16.97 0.81 20.16
N ASN A 259 -15.93 1.27 20.89
CA ASN A 259 -14.95 2.21 20.38
C ASN A 259 -13.93 1.55 19.44
N ILE A 260 -13.64 0.29 19.66
CA ILE A 260 -12.91 -0.57 18.73
C ILE A 260 -13.92 -1.57 18.14
N ARG A 261 -13.97 -1.63 16.81
CA ARG A 261 -14.87 -2.54 16.11
C ARG A 261 -14.53 -3.99 16.42
N LYS A 262 -15.53 -4.78 16.85
CA LYS A 262 -15.35 -6.18 17.22
C LYS A 262 -14.66 -7.00 16.13
N SER A 263 -15.06 -6.82 14.86
CA SER A 263 -14.44 -7.52 13.72
C SER A 263 -12.95 -7.23 13.56
N ARG A 264 -12.51 -5.98 13.85
CA ARG A 264 -11.08 -5.60 13.84
C ARG A 264 -10.31 -6.35 14.92
N TYR A 265 -10.84 -6.37 16.13
CA TYR A 265 -10.21 -7.08 17.24
C TYR A 265 -10.18 -8.60 16.98
N GLU A 266 -11.24 -9.19 16.44
CA GLU A 266 -11.27 -10.61 16.05
C GLU A 266 -10.24 -10.92 14.94
N ASN A 267 -10.04 -10.01 14.00
CA ASN A 267 -9.00 -10.14 12.97
C ASN A 267 -7.60 -10.05 13.58
N TYR A 268 -7.36 -9.11 14.50
CA TYR A 268 -6.12 -9.06 15.27
C TYR A 268 -5.81 -10.39 15.97
N LEU A 269 -6.79 -10.97 16.68
CA LEU A 269 -6.61 -12.26 17.36
C LEU A 269 -6.24 -13.39 16.35
N LYS A 270 -6.85 -13.41 15.16
CA LYS A 270 -6.49 -14.35 14.10
C LYS A 270 -5.06 -14.14 13.59
N PHE A 271 -4.61 -12.88 13.49
CA PHE A 271 -3.27 -12.57 13.01
C PHE A 271 -2.18 -13.02 13.98
N ILE A 272 -2.37 -12.83 15.30
CA ILE A 272 -1.40 -13.25 16.32
C ILE A 272 -1.47 -14.73 16.69
N SER A 273 -2.50 -15.46 16.24
CA SER A 273 -2.67 -16.89 16.52
C SER A 273 -1.92 -17.81 15.55
N ARG A 274 -1.30 -17.23 14.53
CA ARG A 274 -0.52 -17.96 13.50
C ARG A 274 0.87 -18.35 13.96
#